data_57a3227cf7561ae7f9522c416082d93c
#
_entry.id   57a3227cf7561ae7f9522c416082d93c
#
_cell.length_a   1.000
_cell.length_b   1.000
_cell.length_c   1.000
_cell.angle_alpha   90.00
_cell.angle_beta   90.00
_cell.angle_gamma   90.00
#
_symmetry.space_group_name_H-M   'P 1'
#
loop_
_entity.id
_entity.type
_entity.pdbx_description
1 polymer ?
#
loop_
_entity_poly.entity_id
_entity_poly.type
_entity_poly.pdbx_seq_one_letter_code
_entity_poly.pdbx_strand_id
1 'polypeptide(L)'
;MLRKKLTKKVYDCRANDLLNVVADVKSYADFIPFCSDVYIYDYSVSKELEYFSAHLLINFKLASENFETKVAVNRKSNTISITGNTKPFKSLIGEWSFIEKDNFCEVTFYLEVSFLSFIKEKLVAISFEKIALNIIDAFQRRAKG
;
A
#
# COMPACT_ATOMS: atom_id res chain seq x y z
N MET A 1 12.49 -15.18 -1.38
CA MET A 1 12.07 -13.77 -1.53
C MET A 1 11.19 -13.60 -2.76
N LEU A 2 10.09 -12.90 -2.61
CA LEU A 2 9.15 -12.61 -3.69
C LEU A 2 9.32 -11.17 -4.15
N ARG A 3 9.44 -10.95 -5.47
CA ARG A 3 9.50 -9.62 -6.08
C ARG A 3 8.39 -9.51 -7.10
N LYS A 4 7.59 -8.45 -6.99
CA LYS A 4 6.45 -8.19 -7.89
C LYS A 4 6.39 -6.71 -8.22
N LYS A 5 5.92 -6.42 -9.43
CA LYS A 5 5.71 -5.04 -9.87
C LYS A 5 4.46 -4.99 -10.72
N LEU A 6 3.62 -3.99 -10.47
CA LEU A 6 2.41 -3.76 -11.25
C LEU A 6 2.34 -2.28 -11.60
N THR A 7 2.05 -1.98 -12.85
CA THR A 7 1.81 -0.63 -13.33
C THR A 7 0.43 -0.56 -13.95
N LYS A 8 -0.34 0.46 -13.58
CA LYS A 8 -1.71 0.65 -14.08
C LYS A 8 -1.96 2.12 -14.39
N LYS A 9 -2.67 2.39 -15.50
CA LYS A 9 -3.18 3.72 -15.81
C LYS A 9 -4.52 3.91 -15.11
N VAL A 10 -4.63 4.96 -14.31
CA VAL A 10 -5.85 5.28 -13.58
C VAL A 10 -6.40 6.57 -14.17
N TYR A 11 -7.54 6.45 -14.85
CA TYR A 11 -8.16 7.58 -15.55
C TYR A 11 -9.01 8.42 -14.61
N ASP A 12 -9.18 9.69 -14.96
CA ASP A 12 -10.03 10.63 -14.23
C ASP A 12 -9.59 10.87 -12.78
N CYS A 13 -8.30 10.67 -12.50
CA CYS A 13 -7.70 10.91 -11.19
C CYS A 13 -6.36 11.61 -11.38
N ARG A 14 -6.10 12.59 -10.55
CA ARG A 14 -4.79 13.26 -10.54
C ARG A 14 -3.85 12.52 -9.59
N ALA A 15 -2.55 12.60 -9.90
CA ALA A 15 -1.53 11.94 -9.09
C ALA A 15 -1.60 12.39 -7.62
N ASN A 16 -1.79 13.69 -7.39
CA ASN A 16 -1.86 14.22 -6.03
C ASN A 16 -3.07 13.68 -5.25
N ASP A 17 -4.21 13.53 -5.93
CA ASP A 17 -5.42 12.99 -5.28
C ASP A 17 -5.24 11.53 -4.90
N LEU A 18 -4.65 10.74 -5.78
CA LEU A 18 -4.34 9.34 -5.48
C LEU A 18 -3.30 9.21 -4.36
N LEU A 19 -2.25 10.01 -4.43
CA LEU A 19 -1.24 10.02 -3.37
C LEU A 19 -1.88 10.28 -2.00
N ASN A 20 -2.78 11.27 -1.93
CA ASN A 20 -3.44 11.62 -0.67
C ASN A 20 -4.28 10.47 -0.13
N VAL A 21 -4.99 9.76 -1.00
CA VAL A 21 -5.81 8.61 -0.59
C VAL A 21 -4.93 7.46 -0.10
N VAL A 22 -3.86 7.16 -0.83
CA VAL A 22 -2.96 6.06 -0.47
C VAL A 22 -2.15 6.38 0.79
N ALA A 23 -1.82 7.65 1.01
CA ALA A 23 -1.11 8.10 2.21
C ALA A 23 -2.01 8.09 3.45
N ASP A 24 -3.33 8.16 3.29
CA ASP A 24 -4.29 8.22 4.39
C ASP A 24 -4.59 6.82 4.94
N VAL A 25 -3.55 6.18 5.48
CA VAL A 25 -3.62 4.79 5.94
C VAL A 25 -4.62 4.61 7.07
N LYS A 26 -4.79 5.63 7.92
CA LYS A 26 -5.75 5.55 9.04
C LYS A 26 -7.19 5.30 8.58
N SER A 27 -7.51 5.64 7.33
CA SER A 27 -8.86 5.48 6.78
C SER A 27 -9.05 4.15 6.04
N TYR A 28 -8.01 3.32 5.92
CA TYR A 28 -8.06 2.10 5.13
C TYR A 28 -9.17 1.14 5.56
N ALA A 29 -9.46 1.07 6.85
CA ALA A 29 -10.53 0.19 7.34
C ALA A 29 -11.91 0.57 6.80
N ASP A 30 -12.08 1.82 6.33
CA ASP A 30 -13.36 2.32 5.83
C ASP A 30 -13.62 1.88 4.39
N PHE A 31 -12.60 1.57 3.59
CA PHE A 31 -12.80 1.34 2.16
C PHE A 31 -11.89 0.28 1.53
N ILE A 32 -10.78 -0.11 2.15
CA ILE A 32 -9.91 -1.15 1.59
C ILE A 32 -10.50 -2.52 1.91
N PRO A 33 -10.75 -3.37 0.90
CA PRO A 33 -11.18 -4.74 1.16
C PRO A 33 -10.17 -5.45 2.06
N PHE A 34 -10.63 -6.31 2.95
CA PHE A 34 -9.85 -7.09 3.90
C PHE A 34 -9.14 -6.31 5.01
N CYS A 35 -9.10 -4.99 4.99
CA CYS A 35 -8.52 -4.22 6.09
C CYS A 35 -9.62 -3.94 7.12
N SER A 36 -9.49 -4.50 8.31
CA SER A 36 -10.53 -4.38 9.34
C SER A 36 -10.18 -3.42 10.47
N ASP A 37 -8.89 -3.13 10.67
CA ASP A 37 -8.46 -2.22 11.74
C ASP A 37 -7.11 -1.63 11.40
N VAL A 38 -6.90 -0.38 11.79
CA VAL A 38 -5.65 0.36 11.57
C VAL A 38 -5.35 1.21 12.79
N TYR A 39 -4.10 1.21 13.23
CA TYR A 39 -3.60 2.06 14.29
C TYR A 39 -2.33 2.76 13.82
N ILE A 40 -2.31 4.10 13.84
CA ILE A 40 -1.18 4.93 13.42
C ILE A 40 -0.47 5.49 14.64
N TYR A 41 0.85 5.45 14.64
CA TYR A 41 1.66 6.00 15.72
C TYR A 41 3.02 6.52 15.21
N ASP A 42 3.74 7.23 16.04
CA ASP A 42 5.06 7.82 15.72
C ASP A 42 5.02 8.71 14.49
N TYR A 43 4.00 9.56 14.40
CA TYR A 43 3.83 10.46 13.26
C TYR A 43 4.78 11.65 13.36
N SER A 44 5.49 11.94 12.25
CA SER A 44 6.34 13.12 12.15
C SER A 44 6.33 13.67 10.73
N VAL A 45 6.49 14.98 10.62
CA VAL A 45 6.51 15.68 9.32
C VAL A 45 7.74 16.56 9.28
N SER A 46 8.46 16.54 8.16
CA SER A 46 9.60 17.41 7.90
C SER A 46 9.54 17.83 6.43
N LYS A 47 9.21 19.11 6.20
CA LYS A 47 9.03 19.64 4.84
C LYS A 47 7.96 18.84 4.09
N GLU A 48 8.32 18.23 2.96
CA GLU A 48 7.39 17.45 2.14
C GLU A 48 7.42 15.95 2.47
N LEU A 49 8.11 15.58 3.56
CA LEU A 49 8.22 14.19 4.00
C LEU A 49 7.36 13.96 5.22
N GLU A 50 6.58 12.88 5.19
CA GLU A 50 5.82 12.41 6.33
C GLU A 50 6.29 11.00 6.69
N TYR A 51 6.44 10.74 7.98
CA TYR A 51 6.83 9.42 8.48
C TYR A 51 5.85 8.99 9.55
N PHE A 52 5.44 7.74 9.50
CA PHE A 52 4.64 7.16 10.58
C PHE A 52 4.76 5.66 10.58
N SER A 53 4.36 5.06 11.70
CA SER A 53 4.22 3.61 11.80
C SER A 53 2.73 3.28 11.78
N ALA A 54 2.39 2.15 11.16
CA ALA A 54 1.02 1.69 11.07
C ALA A 54 0.94 0.22 11.50
N HIS A 55 -0.02 -0.06 12.37
CA HIS A 55 -0.40 -1.42 12.73
C HIS A 55 -1.70 -1.72 11.99
N LEU A 56 -1.71 -2.80 11.20
CA LEU A 56 -2.86 -3.16 10.39
C LEU A 56 -3.34 -4.57 10.72
N LEU A 57 -4.65 -4.73 10.74
CA LEU A 57 -5.28 -6.04 10.80
C LEU A 57 -5.90 -6.33 9.43
N ILE A 58 -5.38 -7.33 8.76
CA ILE A 58 -5.81 -7.75 7.44
C ILE A 58 -6.48 -9.11 7.54
N ASN A 59 -7.69 -9.21 7.02
CA ASN A 59 -8.42 -10.46 6.91
C ASN A 59 -8.48 -10.85 5.44
N PHE A 60 -7.80 -11.93 5.09
CA PHE A 60 -7.76 -12.40 3.70
C PHE A 60 -8.12 -13.89 3.67
N LYS A 61 -9.23 -14.19 3.00
CA LYS A 61 -9.80 -15.55 2.94
C LYS A 61 -10.07 -16.03 4.37
N LEU A 62 -9.50 -17.14 4.78
CA LEU A 62 -9.72 -17.71 6.11
C LEU A 62 -8.59 -17.35 7.10
N ALA A 63 -7.75 -16.41 6.74
CA ALA A 63 -6.61 -16.02 7.56
C ALA A 63 -6.72 -14.56 7.99
N SER A 64 -6.29 -14.28 9.22
CA SER A 64 -6.15 -12.93 9.76
C SER A 64 -4.71 -12.71 10.13
N GLU A 65 -4.16 -11.55 9.74
CA GLU A 65 -2.79 -11.18 10.08
C GLU A 65 -2.75 -9.77 10.65
N ASN A 66 -2.05 -9.65 11.78
CA ASN A 66 -1.66 -8.36 12.32
C ASN A 66 -0.22 -8.11 11.93
N PHE A 67 0.08 -6.93 11.39
CA PHE A 67 1.46 -6.60 11.09
C PHE A 67 1.72 -5.12 11.22
N GLU A 68 2.98 -4.78 11.37
CA GLU A 68 3.43 -3.40 11.48
C GLU A 68 4.27 -3.01 10.29
N THR A 69 4.09 -1.77 9.85
CA THR A 69 4.87 -1.18 8.77
C THR A 69 5.34 0.21 9.18
N LYS A 70 6.46 0.63 8.59
CA LYS A 70 6.90 2.02 8.62
C LYS A 70 6.62 2.61 7.26
N VAL A 71 6.00 3.77 7.25
CA VAL A 71 5.55 4.43 6.03
C VAL A 71 6.25 5.78 5.90
N ALA A 72 6.77 6.06 4.71
CA ALA A 72 7.35 7.36 4.37
C ALA A 72 6.65 7.89 3.14
N VAL A 73 5.99 9.05 3.26
CA VAL A 73 5.30 9.71 2.16
C VAL A 73 6.18 10.86 1.69
N ASN A 74 6.55 10.85 0.41
CA ASN A 74 7.31 11.91 -0.21
C ASN A 74 6.43 12.66 -1.22
N ARG A 75 5.97 13.85 -0.81
CA ARG A 75 5.04 14.63 -1.64
C ARG A 75 5.73 15.37 -2.77
N LYS A 76 7.04 15.51 -2.71
CA LYS A 76 7.81 16.10 -3.79
C LYS A 76 7.93 15.15 -4.98
N SER A 77 8.19 13.87 -4.69
CA SER A 77 8.35 12.86 -5.75
C SER A 77 7.08 12.07 -6.03
N ASN A 78 6.02 12.27 -5.26
CA ASN A 78 4.78 11.49 -5.34
C ASN A 78 5.03 9.99 -5.18
N THR A 79 5.77 9.65 -4.13
CA THR A 79 6.07 8.26 -3.78
C THR A 79 5.72 7.96 -2.33
N ILE A 80 5.40 6.70 -2.06
CA ILE A 80 5.17 6.21 -0.71
C ILE A 80 5.96 4.93 -0.53
N SER A 81 6.85 4.92 0.47
CA SER A 81 7.66 3.74 0.79
C SER A 81 7.11 3.06 2.03
N ILE A 82 7.11 1.74 2.00
CA ILE A 82 6.61 0.91 3.09
C ILE A 82 7.69 -0.12 3.43
N THR A 83 8.03 -0.24 4.70
CA THR A 83 8.96 -1.27 5.17
C THR A 83 8.41 -1.99 6.38
N GLY A 84 8.83 -3.23 6.57
CA GLY A 84 8.42 -4.02 7.73
C GLY A 84 9.36 -5.20 7.94
N ASN A 85 9.52 -5.61 9.21
CA ASN A 85 10.36 -6.74 9.55
C ASN A 85 9.82 -7.51 10.76
N THR A 86 8.53 -7.34 11.05
CA THR A 86 7.86 -8.09 12.12
C THR A 86 6.95 -9.15 11.49
N LYS A 87 6.58 -10.17 12.27
CA LYS A 87 5.70 -11.21 11.79
C LYS A 87 4.48 -10.63 11.08
N PRO A 88 4.01 -11.19 9.97
CA PRO A 88 4.41 -12.48 9.35
C PRO A 88 5.61 -12.39 8.42
N PHE A 89 6.29 -11.26 8.35
CA PHE A 89 7.39 -11.02 7.41
C PHE A 89 8.75 -11.30 8.04
N LYS A 90 9.68 -11.81 7.24
CA LYS A 90 11.11 -11.66 7.50
C LYS A 90 11.55 -10.27 7.06
N SER A 91 11.03 -9.82 5.90
CA SER A 91 11.29 -8.49 5.38
C SER A 91 10.16 -8.09 4.44
N LEU A 92 9.87 -6.82 4.42
CA LEU A 92 8.89 -6.22 3.53
C LEU A 92 9.42 -4.87 3.04
N ILE A 93 9.43 -4.69 1.72
CA ILE A 93 9.69 -3.42 1.08
C ILE A 93 8.60 -3.23 0.03
N GLY A 94 7.87 -2.14 0.13
CA GLY A 94 6.86 -1.77 -0.85
C GLY A 94 7.06 -0.33 -1.26
N GLU A 95 6.72 -0.01 -2.50
CA GLU A 95 6.79 1.37 -2.97
C GLU A 95 5.67 1.64 -3.96
N TRP A 96 4.94 2.71 -3.69
CA TRP A 96 3.97 3.28 -4.61
C TRP A 96 4.57 4.49 -5.30
N SER A 97 4.35 4.64 -6.60
CA SER A 97 4.66 5.87 -7.30
C SER A 97 3.47 6.31 -8.14
N PHE A 98 3.29 7.62 -8.24
CA PHE A 98 2.15 8.24 -8.90
C PHE A 98 2.69 9.29 -9.87
N ILE A 99 2.57 9.03 -11.18
CA ILE A 99 3.09 9.91 -12.20
C ILE A 99 1.93 10.53 -12.98
N GLU A 100 1.85 11.87 -12.93
CA GLU A 100 0.82 12.62 -13.64
C GLU A 100 1.07 12.55 -15.13
N LYS A 101 0.06 12.16 -15.89
CA LYS A 101 0.02 12.20 -17.34
C LYS A 101 -1.14 13.10 -17.79
N ASP A 102 -1.31 13.29 -19.10
CA ASP A 102 -2.29 14.24 -19.62
C ASP A 102 -3.73 13.96 -19.17
N ASN A 103 -4.17 12.71 -19.20
CA ASN A 103 -5.55 12.36 -18.86
C ASN A 103 -5.66 11.15 -17.94
N PHE A 104 -4.56 10.76 -17.32
CA PHE A 104 -4.54 9.66 -16.34
C PHE A 104 -3.35 9.81 -15.40
N CYS A 105 -3.38 9.06 -14.31
CA CYS A 105 -2.23 8.89 -13.42
C CYS A 105 -1.66 7.51 -13.63
N GLU A 106 -0.35 7.43 -13.84
CA GLU A 106 0.32 6.14 -13.93
C GLU A 106 0.73 5.71 -12.53
N VAL A 107 0.12 4.64 -12.05
CA VAL A 107 0.37 4.10 -10.72
C VAL A 107 1.24 2.86 -10.83
N THR A 108 2.37 2.85 -10.11
CA THR A 108 3.22 1.68 -10.02
C THR A 108 3.32 1.23 -8.57
N PHE A 109 3.12 -0.06 -8.33
CA PHE A 109 3.36 -0.68 -7.04
C PHE A 109 4.47 -1.72 -7.19
N TYR A 110 5.53 -1.56 -6.39
CA TYR A 110 6.64 -2.48 -6.32
C TYR A 110 6.65 -3.15 -4.95
N LEU A 111 6.87 -4.46 -4.93
CA LEU A 111 6.86 -5.25 -3.70
C LEU A 111 8.04 -6.22 -3.68
N GLU A 112 8.82 -6.17 -2.59
CA GLU A 112 9.78 -7.22 -2.22
C GLU A 112 9.37 -7.72 -0.86
N VAL A 113 9.09 -9.01 -0.75
CA VAL A 113 8.63 -9.58 0.50
C VAL A 113 9.18 -10.98 0.72
N SER A 114 9.55 -11.24 1.96
CA SER A 114 9.93 -12.56 2.44
C SER A 114 9.08 -12.86 3.65
N PHE A 115 8.36 -13.98 3.62
CA PHE A 115 7.51 -14.39 4.72
C PHE A 115 8.22 -15.43 5.61
N LEU A 116 7.81 -15.50 6.86
CA LEU A 116 8.24 -16.58 7.75
C LEU A 116 7.63 -17.92 7.31
N SER A 117 6.44 -17.88 6.69
CA SER A 117 5.74 -19.06 6.20
C SER A 117 5.89 -19.19 4.69
N PHE A 118 6.41 -20.31 4.21
CA PHE A 118 6.50 -20.60 2.78
C PHE A 118 5.12 -20.63 2.12
N ILE A 119 4.13 -21.17 2.81
CA ILE A 119 2.76 -21.29 2.29
C ILE A 119 2.17 -19.89 2.08
N LYS A 120 2.36 -18.97 3.03
CA LYS A 120 1.87 -17.59 2.90
C LYS A 120 2.55 -16.86 1.73
N GLU A 121 3.85 -17.05 1.58
CA GLU A 121 4.58 -16.44 0.47
C GLU A 121 4.06 -16.93 -0.88
N LYS A 122 3.82 -18.22 -1.00
CA LYS A 122 3.28 -18.82 -2.23
C LYS A 122 1.87 -18.31 -2.52
N LEU A 123 1.04 -18.19 -1.50
CA LEU A 123 -0.32 -17.68 -1.66
C LEU A 123 -0.31 -16.24 -2.17
N VAL A 124 0.55 -15.39 -1.61
CA VAL A 124 0.69 -14.01 -2.06
C VAL A 124 1.22 -13.96 -3.49
N ALA A 125 2.19 -14.81 -3.84
CA ALA A 125 2.74 -14.87 -5.20
C ALA A 125 1.64 -15.15 -6.23
N ILE A 126 0.73 -16.08 -5.94
CA ILE A 126 -0.35 -16.46 -6.84
C ILE A 126 -1.41 -15.36 -6.94
N SER A 127 -1.72 -14.69 -5.83
CA SER A 127 -2.84 -13.76 -5.71
C SER A 127 -2.46 -12.29 -5.93
N PHE A 128 -1.18 -11.99 -6.08
CA PHE A 128 -0.67 -10.61 -6.05
C PHE A 128 -1.40 -9.68 -7.01
N GLU A 129 -1.48 -10.06 -8.28
CA GLU A 129 -2.04 -9.16 -9.29
C GLU A 129 -3.50 -8.83 -9.00
N LYS A 130 -4.29 -9.84 -8.67
CA LYS A 130 -5.70 -9.65 -8.35
C LYS A 130 -5.89 -8.76 -7.13
N ILE A 131 -5.13 -9.01 -6.08
CA ILE A 131 -5.21 -8.20 -4.85
C ILE A 131 -4.79 -6.77 -5.13
N ALA A 132 -3.67 -6.58 -5.82
CA ALA A 132 -3.17 -5.24 -6.12
C ALA A 132 -4.15 -4.44 -6.98
N LEU A 133 -4.75 -5.06 -8.00
CA LEU A 133 -5.75 -4.38 -8.84
C LEU A 133 -6.99 -4.01 -8.04
N ASN A 134 -7.46 -4.88 -7.15
CA ASN A 134 -8.60 -4.58 -6.29
C ASN A 134 -8.31 -3.40 -5.36
N ILE A 135 -7.10 -3.32 -4.83
CA ILE A 135 -6.68 -2.24 -3.95
C ILE A 135 -6.61 -0.92 -4.74
N ILE A 136 -5.99 -0.94 -5.91
CA ILE A 136 -5.90 0.26 -6.77
C ILE A 136 -7.30 0.75 -7.15
N ASP A 137 -8.19 -0.15 -7.47
CA ASP A 137 -9.57 0.18 -7.79
C ASP A 137 -10.30 0.84 -6.60
N ALA A 138 -10.07 0.33 -5.39
CA ALA A 138 -10.61 0.94 -4.18
C ALA A 138 -10.06 2.36 -3.97
N PHE A 139 -8.76 2.56 -4.20
CA PHE A 139 -8.14 3.88 -4.10
C PHE A 139 -8.75 4.84 -5.14
N GLN A 140 -8.95 4.38 -6.36
CA GLN A 140 -9.55 5.21 -7.42
C GLN A 140 -10.96 5.65 -7.05
N ARG A 141 -11.79 4.72 -6.57
CA ARG A 141 -13.15 5.06 -6.13
C ARG A 141 -13.15 6.06 -4.98
N ARG A 142 -12.24 5.88 -4.02
CA ARG A 142 -12.12 6.80 -2.89
C ARG A 142 -11.66 8.18 -3.33
N ALA A 143 -10.74 8.27 -4.28
CA ALA A 143 -10.24 9.53 -4.81
C ALA A 143 -11.31 10.31 -5.56
N LYS A 144 -12.22 9.64 -6.22
CA LYS A 144 -13.35 10.28 -6.93
C LYS A 144 -14.45 10.74 -5.98
N GLY A 145 -14.42 10.25 -4.79
CA GLY A 145 -15.30 10.69 -3.76
C GLY A 145 -16.46 10.05 -3.41
#